data_29f7176b577a183fd9a88fba6babf3e1
#
_entry.id   29f7176b577a183fd9a88fba6babf3e1
#
_cell.length_a   1.000
_cell.length_b   1.000
_cell.length_c   1.000
_cell.angle_alpha   90.00
_cell.angle_beta   90.00
_cell.angle_gamma   90.00
#
_symmetry.space_group_name_H-M   'P 1'
#
loop_
_entity.id
_entity.type
_entity.pdbx_description
1 polymer ?
#
loop_
_entity_poly.entity_id
_entity_poly.type
_entity_poly.pdbx_seq_one_letter_code
_entity_poly.pdbx_strand_id
1 'polypeptide(L)'
;MDLARNLKIDSVSRLNPTPPYQVGPGQSVAEAAALMREKKVGCLLVCRDGRVVGIFTERDLMRKVLAAGKPLTLPVADVMTPDPVQVHRKEPIGAVIRRMEEGGYRHLPVVDDAGRPVGVLSVKRIVHYLVEHYSPTICNQPPDPAIVPQAPEGA
;
A
#
# COMPACT_ATOMS: atom_id res chain seq x y z
N MET A 1 -3.02 7.54 26.09
CA MET A 1 -3.29 6.44 25.14
C MET A 1 -1.97 5.85 24.69
N ASP A 2 -1.78 4.58 24.87
CA ASP A 2 -0.49 3.94 24.55
C ASP A 2 -0.53 3.46 23.09
N LEU A 3 0.17 4.17 22.20
CA LEU A 3 0.30 3.84 20.77
C LEU A 3 0.84 2.43 20.57
N ALA A 4 1.88 2.05 21.31
CA ALA A 4 2.50 0.74 21.18
C ALA A 4 1.54 -0.40 21.53
N ARG A 5 0.68 -0.18 22.54
CA ARG A 5 -0.36 -1.13 22.94
C ARG A 5 -1.44 -1.24 21.86
N ASN A 6 -1.90 -0.11 21.32
CA ASN A 6 -2.96 -0.11 20.32
C ASN A 6 -2.52 -0.72 19.01
N LEU A 7 -1.28 -0.50 18.57
CA LEU A 7 -0.72 -1.16 17.39
C LEU A 7 -0.62 -2.69 17.53
N LYS A 8 -0.58 -3.22 18.76
CA LYS A 8 -0.62 -4.65 19.02
C LYS A 8 -2.04 -5.23 19.05
N ILE A 9 -3.03 -4.42 19.36
CA ILE A 9 -4.42 -4.83 19.55
C ILE A 9 -5.25 -4.57 18.30
N ASP A 10 -5.08 -3.39 17.70
CA ASP A 10 -5.87 -2.99 16.53
C ASP A 10 -5.45 -3.80 15.30
N SER A 11 -6.46 -4.26 14.57
CA SER A 11 -6.28 -5.04 13.36
C SER A 11 -6.25 -4.17 12.11
N VAL A 12 -5.72 -4.74 11.03
CA VAL A 12 -5.69 -4.13 9.68
C VAL A 12 -7.05 -3.59 9.24
N SER A 13 -8.16 -4.23 9.65
CA SER A 13 -9.50 -3.77 9.32
C SER A 13 -9.78 -2.34 9.78
N ARG A 14 -9.16 -1.88 10.85
CA ARG A 14 -9.33 -0.51 11.36
C ARG A 14 -8.61 0.55 10.52
N LEU A 15 -7.71 0.14 9.65
CA LEU A 15 -7.00 1.04 8.73
C LEU A 15 -7.84 1.44 7.52
N ASN A 16 -9.07 0.92 7.39
CA ASN A 16 -9.92 1.13 6.21
C ASN A 16 -9.15 0.91 4.89
N PRO A 17 -8.70 -0.32 4.61
CA PRO A 17 -8.00 -0.61 3.36
C PRO A 17 -8.80 -0.12 2.15
N THR A 18 -8.10 0.31 1.12
CA THR A 18 -8.74 0.69 -0.15
C THR A 18 -9.49 -0.53 -0.72
N PRO A 19 -10.66 -0.35 -1.37
CA PRO A 19 -11.34 -1.46 -2.03
C PRO A 19 -10.42 -2.24 -2.95
N PRO A 20 -10.61 -3.57 -3.08
CA PRO A 20 -9.70 -4.43 -3.84
C PRO A 20 -9.99 -4.35 -5.34
N TYR A 21 -9.75 -3.19 -5.94
CA TYR A 21 -9.84 -3.06 -7.39
C TYR A 21 -8.87 -4.00 -8.06
N GLN A 22 -9.37 -4.77 -9.03
CA GLN A 22 -8.62 -5.88 -9.60
C GLN A 22 -8.77 -5.97 -11.11
N VAL A 23 -7.78 -6.58 -11.72
CA VAL A 23 -7.75 -6.97 -13.13
C VAL A 23 -7.35 -8.42 -13.25
N GLY A 24 -7.74 -9.06 -14.35
CA GLY A 24 -7.23 -10.40 -14.68
C GLY A 24 -5.82 -10.32 -15.25
N PRO A 25 -5.02 -11.40 -15.15
CA PRO A 25 -3.63 -11.41 -15.65
C PRO A 25 -3.52 -11.21 -17.16
N GLY A 26 -4.55 -11.56 -17.92
CA GLY A 26 -4.60 -11.40 -19.39
C GLY A 26 -5.05 -10.02 -19.85
N GLN A 27 -5.54 -9.16 -18.96
CA GLN A 27 -5.93 -7.80 -19.33
C GLN A 27 -4.70 -6.96 -19.67
N SER A 28 -4.89 -6.01 -20.59
CA SER A 28 -3.77 -5.16 -21.04
C SER A 28 -3.36 -4.14 -19.98
N VAL A 29 -2.12 -3.70 -20.08
CA VAL A 29 -1.61 -2.57 -19.27
C VAL A 29 -2.47 -1.32 -19.50
N ALA A 30 -2.95 -1.08 -20.72
CA ALA A 30 -3.83 0.04 -21.02
C ALA A 30 -5.14 -0.02 -20.23
N GLU A 31 -5.78 -1.19 -20.15
CA GLU A 31 -7.00 -1.40 -19.36
C GLU A 31 -6.73 -1.20 -17.87
N ALA A 32 -5.63 -1.72 -17.36
CA ALA A 32 -5.22 -1.54 -15.98
C ALA A 32 -4.97 -0.04 -15.65
N ALA A 33 -4.25 0.66 -16.50
CA ALA A 33 -3.99 2.09 -16.33
C ALA A 33 -5.30 2.92 -16.36
N ALA A 34 -6.23 2.57 -17.24
CA ALA A 34 -7.54 3.21 -17.31
C ALA A 34 -8.35 3.03 -16.01
N LEU A 35 -8.33 1.81 -15.45
CA LEU A 35 -8.99 1.51 -14.18
C LEU A 35 -8.35 2.28 -13.01
N MET A 36 -7.01 2.34 -12.96
CA MET A 36 -6.29 3.12 -11.95
C MET A 36 -6.69 4.59 -11.98
N ARG A 37 -6.80 5.16 -13.18
CA ARG A 37 -7.23 6.55 -13.38
C ARG A 37 -8.69 6.76 -12.99
N GLU A 38 -9.58 5.89 -13.39
CA GLU A 38 -11.01 5.96 -13.06
C GLU A 38 -11.24 5.89 -11.56
N LYS A 39 -10.59 4.95 -10.87
CA LYS A 39 -10.74 4.73 -9.43
C LYS A 39 -9.82 5.61 -8.57
N LYS A 40 -8.93 6.37 -9.20
CA LYS A 40 -7.94 7.24 -8.52
C LYS A 40 -7.08 6.48 -7.53
N VAL A 41 -6.61 5.32 -7.93
CA VAL A 41 -5.74 4.44 -7.12
C VAL A 41 -4.39 4.22 -7.81
N GLY A 42 -3.35 4.05 -7.02
CA GLY A 42 -1.98 3.77 -7.51
C GLY A 42 -1.61 2.30 -7.55
N CYS A 43 -2.56 1.42 -7.28
CA CYS A 43 -2.31 -0.01 -7.18
C CYS A 43 -3.57 -0.81 -7.53
N LEU A 44 -3.39 -1.87 -8.30
CA LEU A 44 -4.42 -2.86 -8.59
C LEU A 44 -3.94 -4.24 -8.18
N LEU A 45 -4.87 -5.07 -7.73
CA LEU A 45 -4.62 -6.49 -7.56
C LEU A 45 -4.79 -7.19 -8.91
N VAL A 46 -3.92 -8.16 -9.17
CA VAL A 46 -4.08 -9.07 -10.30
C VAL A 46 -4.60 -10.38 -9.75
N CYS A 47 -5.80 -10.74 -10.14
CA CYS A 47 -6.51 -11.89 -9.58
C CYS A 47 -6.87 -12.93 -10.67
N ARG A 48 -6.77 -14.20 -10.27
CA ARG A 48 -7.23 -15.35 -11.04
C ARG A 48 -8.05 -16.25 -10.12
N ASP A 49 -9.24 -16.62 -10.56
CA ASP A 49 -10.14 -17.53 -9.81
C ASP A 49 -10.40 -17.03 -8.37
N GLY A 50 -10.60 -15.71 -8.21
CA GLY A 50 -10.89 -15.09 -6.92
C GLY A 50 -9.69 -14.97 -5.98
N ARG A 51 -8.48 -15.28 -6.43
CA ARG A 51 -7.25 -15.19 -5.63
C ARG A 51 -6.25 -14.22 -6.23
N VAL A 52 -5.48 -13.57 -5.37
CA VAL A 52 -4.41 -12.67 -5.77
C VAL A 52 -3.24 -13.47 -6.32
N VAL A 53 -2.86 -13.21 -7.57
CA VAL A 53 -1.69 -13.79 -8.22
C VAL A 53 -0.60 -12.75 -8.48
N GLY A 54 -0.92 -11.47 -8.36
CA GLY A 54 0.04 -10.38 -8.56
C GLY A 54 -0.48 -9.06 -8.05
N ILE A 55 0.40 -8.08 -8.09
CA ILE A 55 0.10 -6.68 -7.83
C ILE A 55 0.69 -5.82 -8.95
N PHE A 56 -0.06 -4.82 -9.40
CA PHE A 56 0.37 -3.88 -10.42
C PHE A 56 0.24 -2.46 -9.90
N THR A 57 1.33 -1.72 -9.90
CA THR A 57 1.42 -0.38 -9.33
C THR A 57 1.81 0.67 -10.37
N GLU A 58 1.62 1.96 -10.03
CA GLU A 58 2.13 3.08 -10.83
C GLU A 58 3.64 2.97 -11.08
N ARG A 59 4.39 2.49 -10.09
CA ARG A 59 5.83 2.27 -10.23
C ARG A 59 6.13 1.19 -11.27
N ASP A 60 5.36 0.11 -11.31
CA ASP A 60 5.50 -0.93 -12.33
C ASP A 60 5.22 -0.37 -13.72
N LEU A 61 4.15 0.43 -13.86
CA LEU A 61 3.83 1.11 -15.11
C LEU A 61 4.99 1.99 -15.58
N MET A 62 5.54 2.81 -14.70
CA MET A 62 6.63 3.72 -15.04
C MET A 62 7.91 2.97 -15.38
N ARG A 63 8.34 2.02 -14.57
CA ARG A 63 9.64 1.36 -14.69
C ARG A 63 9.64 0.22 -15.71
N LYS A 64 8.62 -0.63 -15.69
CA LYS A 64 8.59 -1.86 -16.48
C LYS A 64 7.93 -1.69 -17.84
N VAL A 65 7.16 -0.64 -18.04
CA VAL A 65 6.45 -0.37 -19.29
C VAL A 65 7.00 0.88 -19.98
N LEU A 66 6.78 2.06 -19.39
CA LEU A 66 7.11 3.33 -20.04
C LEU A 66 8.62 3.52 -20.20
N ALA A 67 9.40 3.37 -19.14
CA ALA A 67 10.86 3.51 -19.21
C ALA A 67 11.51 2.40 -20.03
N ALA A 68 10.93 1.21 -20.08
CA ALA A 68 11.42 0.09 -20.89
C ALA A 68 10.96 0.15 -22.36
N GLY A 69 10.16 1.15 -22.74
CA GLY A 69 9.64 1.28 -24.11
C GLY A 69 8.70 0.18 -24.55
N LYS A 70 8.03 -0.48 -23.62
CA LYS A 70 7.11 -1.57 -23.93
C LYS A 70 5.72 -1.04 -24.32
N PRO A 71 4.99 -1.74 -25.20
CA PRO A 71 3.66 -1.31 -25.61
C PRO A 71 2.63 -1.50 -24.47
N LEU A 72 1.62 -0.65 -24.42
CA LEU A 72 0.52 -0.75 -23.45
C LEU A 72 -0.43 -1.91 -23.72
N THR A 73 -0.27 -2.59 -24.86
CA THR A 73 -1.06 -3.78 -25.22
C THR A 73 -0.61 -5.06 -24.53
N LEU A 74 0.56 -5.02 -23.84
CA LEU A 74 1.04 -6.16 -23.06
C LEU A 74 0.02 -6.59 -22.00
N PRO A 75 -0.10 -7.90 -21.74
CA PRO A 75 -0.86 -8.36 -20.59
C PRO A 75 -0.20 -7.94 -19.28
N VAL A 76 -1.01 -7.60 -18.30
CA VAL A 76 -0.53 -7.18 -16.97
C VAL A 76 0.35 -8.24 -16.33
N ALA A 77 0.10 -9.52 -16.60
CA ALA A 77 0.90 -10.64 -16.09
C ALA A 77 2.39 -10.52 -16.43
N ASP A 78 2.74 -9.89 -17.55
CA ASP A 78 4.15 -9.74 -17.99
C ASP A 78 4.91 -8.67 -17.21
N VAL A 79 4.22 -7.77 -16.54
CA VAL A 79 4.81 -6.60 -15.88
C VAL A 79 4.39 -6.45 -14.42
N MET A 80 3.46 -7.24 -13.92
CA MET A 80 3.08 -7.25 -12.50
C MET A 80 4.22 -7.75 -11.62
N THR A 81 4.13 -7.50 -10.33
CA THR A 81 4.90 -8.21 -9.32
C THR A 81 4.12 -9.47 -8.96
N PRO A 82 4.63 -10.67 -9.26
CA PRO A 82 3.94 -11.92 -8.97
C PRO A 82 4.03 -12.28 -7.49
N ASP A 83 3.10 -13.10 -7.02
CA ASP A 83 3.06 -13.65 -5.67
C ASP A 83 3.37 -12.61 -4.57
N PRO A 84 2.61 -11.50 -4.49
CA PRO A 84 2.87 -10.47 -3.50
C PRO A 84 2.62 -11.02 -2.09
N VAL A 85 3.39 -10.49 -1.14
CA VAL A 85 3.12 -10.72 0.28
C VAL A 85 1.72 -10.22 0.60
N GLN A 86 0.92 -11.05 1.23
CA GLN A 86 -0.45 -10.76 1.62
C GLN A 86 -0.57 -10.65 3.13
N VAL A 87 -1.53 -9.87 3.60
CA VAL A 87 -1.84 -9.76 5.03
C VAL A 87 -3.30 -10.12 5.26
N HIS A 88 -3.57 -10.74 6.40
CA HIS A 88 -4.91 -11.05 6.81
C HIS A 88 -5.56 -9.84 7.50
N ARG A 89 -6.85 -9.60 7.23
CA ARG A 89 -7.58 -8.43 7.77
C ARG A 89 -7.58 -8.37 9.30
N LYS A 90 -7.37 -9.48 9.99
CA LYS A 90 -7.33 -9.58 11.44
C LYS A 90 -5.92 -9.44 12.03
N GLU A 91 -4.88 -9.36 11.19
CA GLU A 91 -3.52 -9.19 11.69
C GLU A 91 -3.35 -7.87 12.44
N PRO A 92 -2.51 -7.83 13.50
CA PRO A 92 -2.21 -6.60 14.22
C PRO A 92 -1.48 -5.60 13.32
N ILE A 93 -1.83 -4.33 13.42
CA ILE A 93 -1.23 -3.24 12.63
C ILE A 93 0.30 -3.22 12.79
N GLY A 94 0.79 -3.38 14.03
CA GLY A 94 2.23 -3.36 14.29
C GLY A 94 3.01 -4.48 13.59
N ALA A 95 2.41 -5.66 13.42
CA ALA A 95 3.03 -6.76 12.68
C ALA A 95 3.13 -6.43 11.18
N VAL A 96 2.11 -5.81 10.64
CA VAL A 96 2.06 -5.41 9.23
C VAL A 96 3.04 -4.29 8.93
N ILE A 97 3.16 -3.30 9.82
CA ILE A 97 4.15 -2.22 9.70
C ILE A 97 5.56 -2.79 9.60
N ARG A 98 5.92 -3.71 10.49
CA ARG A 98 7.24 -4.38 10.44
C ARG A 98 7.46 -5.11 9.12
N ARG A 99 6.45 -5.84 8.64
CA ARG A 99 6.54 -6.56 7.36
C ARG A 99 6.74 -5.62 6.17
N MET A 100 6.06 -4.46 6.17
CA MET A 100 6.25 -3.43 5.16
C MET A 100 7.67 -2.85 5.21
N GLU A 101 8.19 -2.56 6.40
CA GLU A 101 9.53 -2.02 6.61
C GLU A 101 10.60 -3.00 6.15
N GLU A 102 10.54 -4.24 6.62
CA GLU A 102 11.52 -5.30 6.29
C GLU A 102 11.55 -5.62 4.78
N GLY A 103 10.39 -5.67 4.15
CA GLY A 103 10.26 -6.00 2.72
C GLY A 103 10.32 -4.80 1.78
N GLY A 104 10.28 -3.58 2.29
CA GLY A 104 10.21 -2.36 1.47
C GLY A 104 8.90 -2.22 0.70
N TYR A 105 7.82 -2.82 1.18
CA TYR A 105 6.51 -2.78 0.53
C TYR A 105 5.78 -1.48 0.83
N ARG A 106 5.14 -0.90 -0.19
CA ARG A 106 4.25 0.27 -0.04
C ARG A 106 2.78 -0.10 -0.10
N HIS A 107 2.45 -1.24 -0.68
CA HIS A 107 1.12 -1.77 -0.84
C HIS A 107 1.12 -3.26 -0.52
N LEU A 108 0.14 -3.71 0.25
CA LEU A 108 -0.06 -5.12 0.55
C LEU A 108 -1.52 -5.50 0.29
N PRO A 109 -1.78 -6.59 -0.43
CA PRO A 109 -3.13 -7.15 -0.52
C PRO A 109 -3.62 -7.58 0.85
N VAL A 110 -4.86 -7.26 1.17
CA VAL A 110 -5.54 -7.71 2.39
C VAL A 110 -6.54 -8.79 2.00
N VAL A 111 -6.48 -9.92 2.69
CA VAL A 111 -7.33 -11.08 2.42
C VAL A 111 -8.17 -11.47 3.63
N ASP A 112 -9.26 -12.20 3.36
CA ASP A 112 -10.12 -12.81 4.39
C ASP A 112 -9.65 -14.23 4.76
N ASP A 113 -10.43 -14.91 5.62
CA ASP A 113 -10.14 -16.28 6.06
C ASP A 113 -10.11 -17.30 4.92
N ALA A 114 -10.80 -17.02 3.82
CA ALA A 114 -10.80 -17.87 2.63
C ALA A 114 -9.69 -17.54 1.63
N GLY A 115 -8.83 -16.55 1.93
CA GLY A 115 -7.77 -16.09 1.04
C GLY A 115 -8.25 -15.20 -0.09
N ARG A 116 -9.48 -14.68 -0.01
CA ARG A 116 -10.04 -13.77 -1.02
C ARG A 116 -9.62 -12.34 -0.73
N PRO A 117 -9.31 -11.53 -1.76
CA PRO A 117 -8.94 -10.14 -1.57
C PRO A 117 -10.15 -9.34 -1.04
N VAL A 118 -9.92 -8.60 0.05
CA VAL A 118 -10.92 -7.71 0.66
C VAL A 118 -10.46 -6.26 0.70
N GLY A 119 -9.23 -5.98 0.33
CA GLY A 119 -8.70 -4.62 0.27
C GLY A 119 -7.24 -4.56 -0.13
N VAL A 120 -6.75 -3.34 -0.21
CA VAL A 120 -5.33 -3.02 -0.38
C VAL A 120 -4.91 -2.08 0.75
N LEU A 121 -3.89 -2.46 1.49
CA LEU A 121 -3.28 -1.61 2.49
C LEU A 121 -2.10 -0.85 1.89
N SER A 122 -2.07 0.46 2.09
CA SER A 122 -0.94 1.31 1.70
C SER A 122 -0.31 1.97 2.91
N VAL A 123 0.96 2.35 2.79
CA VAL A 123 1.64 3.18 3.80
C VAL A 123 0.85 4.46 4.09
N LYS A 124 0.23 5.05 3.07
CA LYS A 124 -0.61 6.24 3.21
C LYS A 124 -1.79 6.01 4.18
N ARG A 125 -2.41 4.83 4.15
CA ARG A 125 -3.52 4.47 5.07
C ARG A 125 -3.04 4.35 6.51
N ILE A 126 -1.85 3.82 6.71
CA ILE A 126 -1.23 3.74 8.04
C ILE A 126 -0.95 5.13 8.59
N VAL A 127 -0.35 6.00 7.78
CA VAL A 127 -0.09 7.40 8.17
C VAL A 127 -1.39 8.12 8.53
N HIS A 128 -2.43 7.95 7.72
CA HIS A 128 -3.75 8.55 7.97
C HIS A 128 -4.33 8.10 9.31
N TYR A 129 -4.32 6.80 9.58
CA TYR A 129 -4.74 6.24 10.87
C TYR A 129 -3.96 6.84 12.05
N LEU A 130 -2.64 6.95 11.93
CA LEU A 130 -1.80 7.52 12.98
C LEU A 130 -2.15 9.00 13.22
N VAL A 131 -2.34 9.77 12.17
CA VAL A 131 -2.72 11.19 12.28
C VAL A 131 -4.09 11.36 12.93
N GLU A 132 -5.08 10.57 12.52
CA GLU A 132 -6.44 10.66 13.09
C GLU A 132 -6.49 10.29 14.57
N HIS A 133 -5.78 9.25 14.98
CA HIS A 133 -5.90 8.71 16.33
C HIS A 133 -4.86 9.28 17.32
N TYR A 134 -3.74 9.79 16.82
CA TYR A 134 -2.60 10.23 17.64
C TYR A 134 -2.12 11.65 17.33
N SER A 135 -2.86 12.41 16.55
CA SER A 135 -2.51 13.78 16.19
C SER A 135 -2.13 14.66 17.39
N PRO A 136 -2.83 14.62 18.53
CA PRO A 136 -2.43 15.40 19.70
C PRO A 136 -1.06 15.01 20.26
N THR A 137 -0.74 13.72 20.20
CA THR A 137 0.54 13.18 20.71
C THR A 137 1.69 13.48 19.75
N ILE A 138 1.45 13.45 18.45
CA ILE A 138 2.45 13.66 17.40
C ILE A 138 2.72 15.16 17.21
N CYS A 139 1.66 15.98 17.19
CA CYS A 139 1.74 17.41 16.90
C CYS A 139 2.13 18.27 18.13
N ASN A 140 1.96 17.77 19.34
CA ASN A 140 2.23 18.50 20.59
C ASN A 140 3.50 18.03 21.31
N GLN A 141 4.38 17.29 20.66
CA GLN A 141 5.70 17.06 21.25
C GLN A 141 6.46 18.38 21.28
N PRO A 142 6.95 18.82 22.47
CA PRO A 142 7.80 19.98 22.52
C PRO A 142 9.04 19.71 21.66
N PRO A 143 9.54 20.73 20.95
CA PRO A 143 10.76 20.57 20.19
C PRO A 143 11.87 20.07 21.12
N ASP A 144 12.58 19.05 20.69
CA ASP A 144 13.74 18.54 21.44
C ASP A 144 14.76 19.68 21.60
N PRO A 145 15.06 20.13 22.82
CA PRO A 145 15.99 21.23 23.03
C PRO A 145 17.42 20.92 22.56
N ALA A 146 17.71 19.66 22.24
CA ALA A 146 18.99 19.24 21.66
C ALA A 146 19.07 19.46 20.14
N ILE A 147 17.93 19.68 19.48
CA ILE A 147 17.89 20.00 18.04
C ILE A 147 17.81 21.51 17.90
N VAL A 148 18.96 22.17 17.92
CA VAL A 148 19.07 23.58 17.50
C VAL A 148 18.90 23.60 15.98
N PRO A 149 17.86 24.27 15.43
CA PRO A 149 17.77 24.44 13.99
C PRO A 149 19.04 25.19 13.54
N GLN A 150 19.87 24.54 12.75
CA GLN A 150 20.87 25.28 12.00
C GLN A 150 20.11 26.22 11.08
N ALA A 151 20.38 27.52 11.20
CA ALA A 151 19.80 28.49 10.30
C ALA A 151 20.04 28.05 8.86
N PRO A 152 19.05 28.21 7.96
CA PRO A 152 19.26 27.89 6.55
C PRO A 152 20.42 28.73 6.05
N GLU A 153 21.49 28.07 5.68
CA GLU A 153 22.59 28.76 5.01
C GLU A 153 22.09 29.26 3.65
N GLY A 154 22.07 30.54 3.51
CA GLY A 154 22.21 31.22 2.23
C GLY A 154 20.95 31.29 1.38
N ALA A 155 20.43 32.48 1.33
CA ALA A 155 19.72 32.96 0.14
C ALA A 155 20.63 32.90 -1.10
#